data_3c13edb81039154a71d33fb00d16da00
#
_entry.id   3c13edb81039154a71d33fb00d16da00
#
_cell.length_a   1.000
_cell.length_b   1.000
_cell.length_c   1.000
_cell.angle_alpha   90.00
_cell.angle_beta   90.00
_cell.angle_gamma   90.00
#
_symmetry.space_group_name_H-M   'P 1'
#
loop_
_entity.id
_entity.type
_entity.pdbx_description
1 polymer ?
#
loop_
_entity_poly.entity_id
_entity_poly.type
_entity_poly.pdbx_seq_one_letter_code
_entity_poly.pdbx_strand_id
1 'polypeptide(L)'
;MSAQGVPFDQRDGWIWYDGVFVPWADAKLHVLSHGLHYGSTVFEGERAYGGRIFKSAEHSERLRLSAEMLDFTIPYTISEIDAAKKATLEKNNLVDAYIRPVAWRGSEMMGVAAQKNTIHLAIGVVEG
;
A
#
# COMPACT_ATOMS: atom_id res chain seq x y z
N MET A 1 14.75 -14.06 -12.71
CA MET A 1 15.35 -14.68 -11.52
C MET A 1 14.32 -14.77 -10.40
N SER A 2 14.27 -15.90 -9.75
CA SER A 2 13.38 -16.08 -8.60
C SER A 2 13.83 -15.20 -7.43
N ALA A 3 12.88 -14.57 -6.74
CA ALA A 3 13.13 -13.82 -5.52
C ALA A 3 13.07 -14.72 -4.27
N GLN A 4 12.94 -16.04 -4.45
CA GLN A 4 12.86 -16.99 -3.35
C GLN A 4 14.14 -16.93 -2.51
N GLY A 5 14.01 -16.82 -1.20
CA GLY A 5 15.13 -16.69 -0.27
C GLY A 5 15.64 -15.26 -0.07
N VAL A 6 15.20 -14.31 -0.89
CA VAL A 6 15.52 -12.90 -0.71
C VAL A 6 14.51 -12.28 0.27
N PRO A 7 14.97 -11.61 1.34
CA PRO A 7 14.05 -10.92 2.24
C PRO A 7 13.18 -9.93 1.47
N PHE A 8 11.92 -9.77 1.89
CA PHE A 8 10.98 -8.91 1.18
C PHE A 8 11.41 -7.44 1.15
N ASP A 9 12.17 -6.97 2.12
CA ASP A 9 12.63 -5.59 2.16
C ASP A 9 13.90 -5.33 1.32
N GLN A 10 14.44 -6.37 0.67
CA GLN A 10 15.69 -6.29 -0.09
C GLN A 10 15.53 -6.72 -1.55
N ARG A 11 14.32 -6.71 -2.06
CA ARG A 11 14.04 -7.07 -3.46
C ARG A 11 14.28 -5.89 -4.39
N ASP A 12 14.47 -6.19 -5.65
CA ASP A 12 14.54 -5.17 -6.70
C ASP A 12 13.13 -4.75 -7.10
N GLY A 13 13.00 -3.52 -7.55
CA GLY A 13 11.74 -3.00 -8.07
C GLY A 13 11.34 -1.68 -7.42
N TRP A 14 10.04 -1.40 -7.52
CA TRP A 14 9.48 -0.11 -7.16
C TRP A 14 8.23 -0.30 -6.31
N ILE A 15 8.09 0.57 -5.31
CA ILE A 15 6.88 0.65 -4.50
C ILE A 15 6.24 2.02 -4.75
N TRP A 16 4.94 2.03 -5.02
CA TRP A 16 4.18 3.27 -5.06
C TRP A 16 3.96 3.73 -3.62
N TYR A 17 4.37 4.95 -3.31
CA TYR A 17 4.39 5.46 -1.94
C TYR A 17 3.95 6.93 -1.98
N ASP A 18 2.75 7.19 -1.47
CA ASP A 18 2.18 8.55 -1.40
C ASP A 18 2.23 9.33 -2.73
N GLY A 19 1.96 8.65 -3.84
CA GLY A 19 1.85 9.29 -5.14
C GLY A 19 3.10 9.22 -6.01
N VAL A 20 4.21 8.66 -5.50
CA VAL A 20 5.45 8.54 -6.27
C VAL A 20 6.01 7.12 -6.17
N PHE A 21 6.79 6.71 -7.16
CA PHE A 21 7.52 5.45 -7.07
C PHE A 21 8.83 5.67 -6.35
N VAL A 22 9.09 4.83 -5.35
CA VAL A 22 10.38 4.80 -4.63
C VAL A 22 11.05 3.46 -4.88
N PRO A 23 12.40 3.40 -4.89
CA PRO A 23 13.10 2.11 -4.97
C PRO A 23 12.63 1.20 -3.85
N TRP A 24 12.47 -0.07 -4.15
CA TRP A 24 11.92 -1.07 -3.21
C TRP A 24 12.55 -0.99 -1.82
N ALA A 25 13.88 -0.96 -1.76
CA ALA A 25 14.61 -0.96 -0.49
C ALA A 25 14.44 0.34 0.32
N ASP A 26 13.98 1.41 -0.31
CA ASP A 26 13.81 2.72 0.33
C ASP A 26 12.39 2.97 0.84
N ALA A 27 11.47 2.03 0.65
CA ALA A 27 10.09 2.16 1.11
C ALA A 27 10.03 1.87 2.61
N LYS A 28 10.29 2.88 3.41
CA LYS A 28 10.41 2.80 4.88
C LYS A 28 9.53 3.85 5.54
N LEU A 29 9.24 3.64 6.83
CA LEU A 29 8.48 4.60 7.61
C LEU A 29 9.17 4.83 8.96
N HIS A 30 8.82 5.94 9.59
CA HIS A 30 9.41 6.30 10.88
C HIS A 30 8.91 5.39 12.00
N VAL A 31 9.77 5.08 12.96
CA VAL A 31 9.44 4.20 14.09
C VAL A 31 8.31 4.77 14.98
N LEU A 32 8.10 6.09 14.94
CA LEU A 32 7.01 6.73 15.69
C LEU A 32 5.70 6.80 14.90
N SER A 33 5.59 6.09 13.78
CA SER A 33 4.33 6.03 13.04
C SER A 33 3.21 5.49 13.93
N HIS A 34 2.12 6.24 14.01
CA HIS A 34 0.97 5.92 14.86
C HIS A 34 0.43 4.53 14.54
N GLY A 35 0.36 4.19 13.25
CA GLY A 35 -0.11 2.89 12.81
C GLY A 35 0.70 1.72 13.37
N LEU A 36 1.99 1.92 13.58
CA LEU A 36 2.88 0.90 14.15
C LEU A 36 2.62 0.67 15.64
N HIS A 37 2.25 1.72 16.37
CA HIS A 37 2.07 1.67 17.82
C HIS A 37 0.65 1.29 18.23
N TYR A 38 -0.35 1.77 17.49
CA TYR A 38 -1.76 1.62 17.87
C TYR A 38 -2.57 0.77 16.88
N GLY A 39 -1.92 0.25 15.85
CA GLY A 39 -2.62 -0.57 14.86
C GLY A 39 -3.56 0.21 13.95
N SER A 40 -3.40 1.52 13.81
CA SER A 40 -4.17 2.33 12.87
C SER A 40 -3.63 2.16 11.44
N THR A 41 -3.77 0.94 10.95
CA THR A 41 -3.23 0.47 9.68
C THR A 41 -4.21 -0.53 9.07
N VAL A 42 -4.45 -0.40 7.78
CA VAL A 42 -5.32 -1.31 7.02
C VAL A 42 -4.63 -1.73 5.73
N PHE A 43 -4.94 -2.92 5.24
CA PHE A 43 -4.40 -3.38 3.96
C PHE A 43 -5.40 -4.29 3.25
N GLU A 44 -5.15 -4.49 1.95
CA GLU A 44 -5.85 -5.46 1.13
C GLU A 44 -4.86 -6.42 0.49
N GLY A 45 -5.31 -7.63 0.16
CA GLY A 45 -4.56 -8.59 -0.62
C GLY A 45 -5.34 -8.88 -1.90
N GLU A 46 -4.72 -8.64 -3.05
CA GLU A 46 -5.36 -8.71 -4.35
C GLU A 46 -4.51 -9.50 -5.33
N ARG A 47 -5.14 -9.97 -6.41
CA ARG A 47 -4.43 -10.73 -7.43
C ARG A 47 -4.64 -10.10 -8.80
N ALA A 48 -3.57 -10.08 -9.60
CA ALA A 48 -3.64 -9.74 -11.01
C ALA A 48 -3.36 -10.98 -11.86
N TYR A 49 -4.08 -11.08 -12.96
CA TYR A 49 -3.95 -12.16 -13.94
C TYR A 49 -3.89 -11.53 -15.33
N GLY A 50 -2.78 -11.76 -16.06
CA GLY A 50 -2.61 -11.17 -17.37
C GLY A 50 -2.67 -9.65 -17.38
N GLY A 51 -2.17 -9.01 -16.33
CA GLY A 51 -2.17 -7.56 -16.18
C GLY A 51 -3.49 -6.96 -15.70
N ARG A 52 -4.49 -7.78 -15.39
CA ARG A 52 -5.80 -7.31 -14.92
C ARG A 52 -5.99 -7.69 -13.46
N ILE A 53 -6.30 -6.69 -12.65
CA ILE A 53 -6.52 -6.89 -11.21
C ILE A 53 -7.95 -7.35 -10.97
N PHE A 54 -8.09 -8.52 -10.36
CA PHE A 54 -9.39 -9.10 -10.08
C PHE A 54 -10.09 -8.28 -9.00
N LYS A 55 -11.28 -7.77 -9.31
CA LYS A 55 -12.14 -6.99 -8.39
C LYS A 55 -11.41 -5.79 -7.76
N SER A 56 -10.63 -5.09 -8.57
CA SER A 56 -9.83 -3.95 -8.10
C SER A 56 -10.68 -2.89 -7.38
N ALA A 57 -11.80 -2.49 -7.98
CA ALA A 57 -12.66 -1.45 -7.39
C ALA A 57 -13.26 -1.89 -6.07
N GLU A 58 -13.69 -3.13 -5.96
CA GLU A 58 -14.26 -3.70 -4.72
C GLU A 58 -13.21 -3.72 -3.60
N HIS A 59 -11.97 -4.09 -3.92
CA HIS A 59 -10.87 -4.07 -2.97
C HIS A 59 -10.51 -2.63 -2.54
N SER A 60 -10.47 -1.70 -3.48
CA SER A 60 -10.20 -0.28 -3.15
C SER A 60 -11.30 0.30 -2.26
N GLU A 61 -12.56 -0.04 -2.55
CA GLU A 61 -13.69 0.37 -1.70
C GLU A 61 -13.54 -0.19 -0.29
N ARG A 62 -13.22 -1.48 -0.16
CA ARG A 62 -13.07 -2.13 1.14
C ARG A 62 -11.89 -1.54 1.92
N LEU A 63 -10.78 -1.22 1.25
CA LEU A 63 -9.66 -0.57 1.90
C LEU A 63 -10.09 0.76 2.54
N ARG A 64 -10.84 1.57 1.80
CA ARG A 64 -11.35 2.85 2.30
C ARG A 64 -12.32 2.67 3.47
N LEU A 65 -13.21 1.69 3.38
CA LEU A 65 -14.15 1.37 4.47
C LEU A 65 -13.40 0.88 5.72
N SER A 66 -12.37 0.06 5.55
CA SER A 66 -11.54 -0.40 6.67
C SER A 66 -10.86 0.77 7.39
N ALA A 67 -10.36 1.73 6.63
CA ALA A 67 -9.76 2.95 7.21
C ALA A 67 -10.80 3.75 8.00
N GLU A 68 -11.99 3.92 7.46
CA GLU A 68 -13.07 4.64 8.13
C GLU A 68 -13.48 3.97 9.45
N MET A 69 -13.43 2.63 9.52
CA MET A 69 -13.66 1.89 10.76
C MET A 69 -12.61 2.21 11.83
N LEU A 70 -11.41 2.60 11.44
CA LEU A 70 -10.34 3.03 12.32
C LEU A 70 -10.26 4.56 12.43
N ASP A 71 -11.32 5.24 11.99
CA ASP A 71 -11.49 6.68 12.11
C ASP A 71 -10.46 7.50 11.32
N PHE A 72 -10.04 7.01 10.14
CA PHE A 72 -9.26 7.84 9.24
C PHE A 72 -9.72 7.67 7.79
N THR A 73 -9.42 8.68 6.98
CA THR A 73 -9.80 8.71 5.56
C THR A 73 -8.56 8.63 4.69
N ILE A 74 -8.53 7.68 3.77
CA ILE A 74 -7.47 7.57 2.78
C ILE A 74 -7.64 8.73 1.78
N PRO A 75 -6.59 9.56 1.54
CA PRO A 75 -6.72 10.76 0.72
C PRO A 75 -6.67 10.48 -0.79
N TYR A 76 -7.21 9.35 -1.22
CA TYR A 76 -7.30 8.94 -2.62
C TYR A 76 -8.66 8.32 -2.88
N THR A 77 -9.23 8.61 -4.05
CA THR A 77 -10.49 8.01 -4.49
C THR A 77 -10.28 6.55 -4.89
N ILE A 78 -11.36 5.80 -5.02
CA ILE A 78 -11.32 4.41 -5.53
C ILE A 78 -10.62 4.38 -6.90
N SER A 79 -10.98 5.29 -7.79
CA SER A 79 -10.40 5.41 -9.13
C SER A 79 -8.89 5.67 -9.08
N GLU A 80 -8.46 6.55 -8.18
CA GLU A 80 -7.03 6.88 -8.00
C GLU A 80 -6.25 5.69 -7.45
N ILE A 81 -6.82 4.96 -6.50
CA ILE A 81 -6.20 3.75 -5.93
C ILE A 81 -6.08 2.68 -7.02
N ASP A 82 -7.14 2.46 -7.79
CA ASP A 82 -7.13 1.48 -8.89
C ASP A 82 -6.06 1.82 -9.93
N ALA A 83 -5.95 3.09 -10.30
CA ALA A 83 -4.94 3.56 -11.26
C ALA A 83 -3.53 3.37 -10.70
N ALA A 84 -3.32 3.65 -9.42
CA ALA A 84 -2.04 3.47 -8.75
C ALA A 84 -1.62 2.00 -8.71
N LYS A 85 -2.54 1.08 -8.43
CA LYS A 85 -2.27 -0.36 -8.45
C LYS A 85 -1.83 -0.83 -9.83
N LYS A 86 -2.55 -0.40 -10.87
CA LYS A 86 -2.22 -0.74 -12.25
C LYS A 86 -0.84 -0.19 -12.64
N ALA A 87 -0.59 1.08 -12.32
CA ALA A 87 0.70 1.71 -12.59
C ALA A 87 1.85 0.99 -11.89
N THR A 88 1.61 0.47 -10.68
CA THR A 88 2.61 -0.27 -9.93
C THR A 88 2.97 -1.60 -10.59
N LEU A 89 1.96 -2.33 -11.09
CA LEU A 89 2.20 -3.54 -11.88
C LEU A 89 3.05 -3.24 -13.12
N GLU A 90 2.68 -2.21 -13.87
CA GLU A 90 3.38 -1.82 -15.09
C GLU A 90 4.82 -1.38 -14.79
N LYS A 91 5.03 -0.61 -13.74
CA LYS A 91 6.36 -0.15 -13.32
C LYS A 91 7.29 -1.29 -12.97
N ASN A 92 6.75 -2.39 -12.44
CA ASN A 92 7.51 -3.57 -12.06
C ASN A 92 7.53 -4.65 -13.15
N ASN A 93 6.94 -4.39 -14.31
CA ASN A 93 6.85 -5.34 -15.43
C ASN A 93 6.21 -6.67 -15.03
N LEU A 94 5.14 -6.62 -14.23
CA LEU A 94 4.43 -7.80 -13.77
C LEU A 94 3.04 -7.87 -14.38
N VAL A 95 2.62 -9.09 -14.73
CA VAL A 95 1.28 -9.37 -15.26
C VAL A 95 0.49 -10.33 -14.37
N ASP A 96 1.16 -11.30 -13.76
CA ASP A 96 0.58 -12.20 -12.77
C ASP A 96 1.24 -11.91 -11.44
N ALA A 97 0.49 -11.38 -10.49
CA ALA A 97 1.10 -10.86 -9.27
C ALA A 97 0.10 -10.80 -8.12
N TYR A 98 0.64 -10.78 -6.92
CA TYR A 98 -0.06 -10.41 -5.70
C TYR A 98 0.17 -8.91 -5.46
N ILE A 99 -0.90 -8.19 -5.11
CA ILE A 99 -0.85 -6.74 -4.87
C ILE A 99 -1.29 -6.48 -3.43
N ARG A 100 -0.48 -5.69 -2.71
CA ARG A 100 -0.79 -5.30 -1.34
C ARG A 100 -0.80 -3.78 -1.21
N PRO A 101 -1.97 -3.15 -1.27
CA PRO A 101 -2.08 -1.76 -0.82
C PRO A 101 -2.19 -1.72 0.70
N VAL A 102 -1.52 -0.76 1.31
CA VAL A 102 -1.55 -0.56 2.76
C VAL A 102 -1.65 0.93 3.06
N ALA A 103 -2.51 1.28 4.03
CA ALA A 103 -2.68 2.66 4.48
C ALA A 103 -2.52 2.73 5.98
N TRP A 104 -1.89 3.79 6.47
CA TRP A 104 -1.63 3.93 7.90
C TRP A 104 -1.57 5.40 8.31
N ARG A 105 -1.83 5.61 9.60
CA ARG A 105 -1.70 6.91 10.24
C ARG A 105 -0.23 7.17 10.57
N GLY A 106 0.27 8.32 10.17
CA GLY A 106 1.70 8.65 10.21
C GLY A 106 2.24 9.06 11.56
N SER A 107 3.36 9.79 11.56
CA SER A 107 4.25 9.96 12.71
C SER A 107 4.30 11.38 13.28
N GLU A 108 3.40 12.27 12.87
CA GLU A 108 3.43 13.68 13.31
C GLU A 108 3.10 13.83 14.79
N MET A 109 2.18 13.02 15.32
CA MET A 109 1.77 13.03 16.72
C MET A 109 1.77 11.62 17.30
N MET A 110 2.23 11.47 18.54
CA MET A 110 2.33 10.17 19.23
C MET A 110 1.07 9.77 20.00
N GLY A 111 0.23 10.72 20.36
CA GLY A 111 -0.94 10.46 21.21
C GLY A 111 -1.97 9.54 20.53
N VAL A 112 -2.78 8.87 21.34
CA VAL A 112 -3.82 7.96 20.86
C VAL A 112 -4.77 8.69 19.90
N ALA A 113 -5.14 9.93 20.20
CA ALA A 113 -6.06 10.74 19.40
C ALA A 113 -5.33 11.59 18.35
N ALA A 114 -4.49 11.00 17.53
CA ALA A 114 -3.70 11.70 16.52
C ALA A 114 -4.51 11.97 15.25
N GLN A 115 -5.55 12.79 15.35
CA GLN A 115 -6.49 13.06 14.25
C GLN A 115 -5.88 13.85 13.10
N LYS A 116 -4.81 14.59 13.35
CA LYS A 116 -4.16 15.44 12.35
C LYS A 116 -2.93 14.81 11.70
N ASN A 117 -2.63 13.56 12.04
CA ASN A 117 -1.51 12.87 11.39
C ASN A 117 -1.80 12.64 9.91
N THR A 118 -0.76 12.72 9.11
CA THR A 118 -0.83 12.39 7.68
C THR A 118 -1.23 10.93 7.51
N ILE A 119 -2.11 10.66 6.57
CA ILE A 119 -2.48 9.30 6.19
C ILE A 119 -1.64 8.92 4.97
N HIS A 120 -0.88 7.86 5.10
CA HIS A 120 -0.02 7.35 4.04
C HIS A 120 -0.68 6.18 3.32
N LEU A 121 -0.37 6.03 2.04
CA LEU A 121 -0.77 4.88 1.23
C LEU A 121 0.43 4.39 0.45
N ALA A 122 0.70 3.10 0.53
CA ALA A 122 1.74 2.47 -0.27
C ALA A 122 1.18 1.21 -0.94
N ILE A 123 1.76 0.85 -2.09
CA ILE A 123 1.34 -0.32 -2.85
C ILE A 123 2.59 -1.11 -3.25
N GLY A 124 2.66 -2.35 -2.77
CA GLY A 124 3.68 -3.30 -3.15
C GLY A 124 3.09 -4.39 -4.02
N VAL A 125 3.89 -4.90 -4.96
CA VAL A 125 3.50 -6.02 -5.84
C VAL A 125 4.60 -7.07 -5.85
N VAL A 126 4.20 -8.33 -5.82
CA VAL A 126 5.15 -9.45 -5.91
C VAL A 126 4.67 -10.43 -6.96
N GLU A 127 5.62 -11.00 -7.70
CA GLU A 127 5.33 -11.98 -8.74
C GLU A 127 4.72 -13.25 -8.13
N GLY A 128 3.77 -13.81 -8.83
CA GLY A 128 3.20 -15.08 -8.40
C GLY A 128 1.76 -15.30 -8.73
#